data_0ff251f2a6fde1597b21e4c85d9d9941
#
_entry.id   0ff251f2a6fde1597b21e4c85d9d9941
#
_cell.length_a   1.000
_cell.length_b   1.000
_cell.length_c   1.000
_cell.angle_alpha   90.00
_cell.angle_beta   90.00
_cell.angle_gamma   90.00
#
_symmetry.space_group_name_H-M   'P 1'
#
loop_
_entity.id
_entity.type
_entity.pdbx_description
1 polymer ?
#
loop_
_entity_poly.entity_id
_entity_poly.type
_entity_poly.pdbx_seq_one_letter_code
_entity_poly.pdbx_strand_id
1 'polypeptide(L)'
;MVLRYLQDISQSISYITSASYKHVNNNHKVLKKGQIKDLKEIDNELSVMLKEISAIFETRNFTEIGKIIEERRDFVNHVTEIIERQVNRIRTEESSPKNTTLYFGNLLETKDLIQAVMSLLELYQEFELNLRKQTL
;
A
#
# COMPACT_ATOMS: atom_id res chain seq x y z
N MET A 1 6.31 -16.44 10.07
CA MET A 1 6.58 -15.45 9.00
C MET A 1 5.31 -15.07 8.26
N VAL A 2 4.60 -16.00 7.61
CA VAL A 2 3.33 -15.71 6.89
C VAL A 2 2.32 -15.01 7.78
N LEU A 3 2.06 -15.55 8.96
CA LEU A 3 1.10 -14.97 9.91
C LEU A 3 1.44 -13.52 10.28
N ARG A 4 2.70 -13.21 10.46
CA ARG A 4 3.15 -11.85 10.77
C ARG A 4 2.80 -10.87 9.63
N TYR A 5 3.10 -11.22 8.39
CA TYR A 5 2.78 -10.36 7.25
C TYR A 5 1.27 -10.19 7.06
N LEU A 6 0.48 -11.23 7.28
CA LEU A 6 -0.98 -11.12 7.26
C LEU A 6 -1.51 -10.21 8.38
N GLN A 7 -0.90 -10.26 9.55
CA GLN A 7 -1.23 -9.36 10.65
C GLN A 7 -0.88 -7.91 10.31
N ASP A 8 0.30 -7.65 9.75
CA ASP A 8 0.74 -6.33 9.33
C ASP A 8 -0.20 -5.75 8.27
N ILE A 9 -0.59 -6.54 7.27
CA ILE A 9 -1.56 -6.17 6.24
C ILE A 9 -2.92 -5.80 6.87
N SER A 10 -3.43 -6.67 7.73
CA SER A 10 -4.71 -6.44 8.43
C SER A 10 -4.68 -5.19 9.29
N GLN A 11 -3.58 -4.94 9.98
CA GLN A 11 -3.38 -3.79 10.84
C GLN A 11 -3.36 -2.48 10.05
N SER A 12 -2.67 -2.43 8.91
CA SER A 12 -2.63 -1.27 8.02
C SER A 12 -4.02 -0.96 7.45
N ILE A 13 -4.76 -1.96 6.99
CA ILE A 13 -6.14 -1.80 6.51
C ILE A 13 -7.06 -1.27 7.62
N SER A 14 -6.96 -1.82 8.81
CA SER A 14 -7.75 -1.40 9.98
C SER A 14 -7.46 0.06 10.35
N TYR A 15 -6.19 0.47 10.34
CA TYR A 15 -5.80 1.85 10.62
C TYR A 15 -6.38 2.82 9.59
N ILE A 16 -6.18 2.56 8.30
CA ILE A 16 -6.68 3.42 7.21
C ILE A 16 -8.20 3.58 7.32
N THR A 17 -8.91 2.48 7.51
CA THR A 17 -10.38 2.47 7.60
C THR A 17 -10.86 3.24 8.83
N SER A 18 -10.30 2.97 10.00
CA SER A 18 -10.70 3.61 11.25
C SER A 18 -10.40 5.10 11.27
N ALA A 19 -9.22 5.52 10.81
CA ALA A 19 -8.82 6.92 10.76
C ALA A 19 -9.70 7.71 9.79
N SER A 20 -9.97 7.15 8.62
CA SER A 20 -10.83 7.77 7.59
C SER A 20 -12.28 7.87 8.06
N TYR A 21 -12.83 6.82 8.66
CA TYR A 21 -14.17 6.82 9.22
C TYR A 21 -14.34 7.88 10.30
N LYS A 22 -13.42 7.95 11.27
CA LYS A 22 -13.46 8.94 12.35
C LYS A 22 -13.38 10.37 11.80
N HIS A 23 -12.58 10.61 10.79
CA HIS A 23 -12.45 11.92 10.17
C HIS A 23 -13.77 12.38 9.53
N VAL A 24 -14.43 11.51 8.77
CA VAL A 24 -15.72 11.78 8.13
C VAL A 24 -16.83 11.93 9.19
N ASN A 25 -16.89 11.02 10.14
CA ASN A 25 -17.95 11.00 11.16
C ASN A 25 -17.89 12.20 12.12
N ASN A 26 -16.70 12.78 12.34
CA ASN A 26 -16.53 13.98 13.16
C ASN A 26 -16.67 15.29 12.36
N ASN A 27 -17.14 15.24 11.13
CA ASN A 27 -17.36 16.39 10.25
C ASN A 27 -16.13 17.30 10.08
N HIS A 28 -14.93 16.70 10.03
CA HIS A 28 -13.72 17.45 9.74
C HIS A 28 -13.71 17.96 8.28
N LYS A 29 -12.91 18.99 8.03
CA LYS A 29 -12.77 19.57 6.69
C LYS A 29 -12.39 18.51 5.66
N VAL A 30 -12.97 18.60 4.47
CA VAL A 30 -12.64 17.74 3.34
C VAL A 30 -11.18 17.93 2.93
N LEU A 31 -10.54 16.88 2.46
CA LEU A 31 -9.18 16.94 1.90
C LEU A 31 -9.14 17.87 0.69
N LYS A 32 -8.00 18.52 0.46
CA LYS A 32 -7.79 19.37 -0.72
C LYS A 32 -7.85 18.54 -2.01
N LYS A 33 -8.23 19.16 -3.12
CA LYS A 33 -8.35 18.51 -4.43
C LYS A 33 -7.07 17.75 -4.85
N GLY A 34 -5.89 18.33 -4.59
CA GLY A 34 -4.61 17.67 -4.87
C GLY A 34 -4.40 16.40 -4.05
N GLN A 35 -4.75 16.44 -2.76
CA GLN A 35 -4.68 15.26 -1.89
C GLN A 35 -5.64 14.15 -2.34
N ILE A 36 -6.87 14.52 -2.73
CA ILE A 36 -7.85 13.57 -3.26
C ILE A 36 -7.35 12.93 -4.57
N LYS A 37 -6.73 13.73 -5.44
CA LYS A 37 -6.14 13.23 -6.69
C LYS A 37 -5.04 12.21 -6.41
N ASP A 38 -4.10 12.53 -5.53
CA ASP A 38 -3.01 11.64 -5.14
C ASP A 38 -3.55 10.32 -4.57
N LEU A 39 -4.55 10.37 -3.68
CA LEU A 39 -5.16 9.17 -3.10
C LEU A 39 -5.87 8.31 -4.15
N LYS A 40 -6.52 8.91 -5.15
CA LYS A 40 -7.14 8.16 -6.26
C LYS A 40 -6.11 7.46 -7.15
N GLU A 41 -4.98 8.10 -7.40
CA GLU A 41 -3.88 7.49 -8.15
C GLU A 41 -3.34 6.25 -7.39
N ILE A 42 -3.10 6.39 -6.09
CA ILE A 42 -2.67 5.29 -5.21
C ILE A 42 -3.71 4.17 -5.17
N ASP A 43 -4.99 4.50 -5.02
CA ASP A 43 -6.08 3.51 -4.99
C ASP A 43 -6.15 2.69 -6.29
N ASN A 44 -5.99 3.35 -7.44
CA ASN A 44 -5.95 2.67 -8.73
C ASN A 44 -4.75 1.71 -8.83
N GLU A 45 -3.56 2.14 -8.47
CA GLU A 45 -2.35 1.30 -8.50
C GLU A 45 -2.47 0.12 -7.51
N LEU A 46 -2.97 0.37 -6.31
CA LEU A 46 -3.21 -0.66 -5.30
C LEU A 46 -4.23 -1.70 -5.79
N SER A 47 -5.31 -1.24 -6.41
CA SER A 47 -6.35 -2.12 -6.96
C SER A 47 -5.83 -3.01 -8.07
N VAL A 48 -4.98 -2.49 -8.95
CA VAL A 48 -4.32 -3.28 -10.00
C VAL A 48 -3.40 -4.32 -9.38
N MET A 49 -2.56 -3.93 -8.43
CA MET A 49 -1.65 -4.83 -7.73
C MET A 49 -2.39 -5.99 -7.06
N LEU A 50 -3.45 -5.70 -6.33
CA LEU A 50 -4.21 -6.74 -5.61
C LEU A 50 -4.92 -7.71 -6.56
N LYS A 51 -5.41 -7.22 -7.70
CA LYS A 51 -6.00 -8.08 -8.74
C LYS A 51 -4.97 -9.03 -9.38
N GLU A 52 -3.78 -8.52 -9.69
CA GLU A 52 -2.69 -9.33 -10.24
C GLU A 52 -2.24 -10.42 -9.25
N ILE A 53 -2.12 -10.06 -7.96
CA ILE A 53 -1.79 -11.01 -6.90
C ILE A 53 -2.89 -12.07 -6.76
N SER A 54 -4.15 -11.67 -6.76
CA SER A 54 -5.28 -12.60 -6.70
C SER A 54 -5.24 -13.59 -7.88
N ALA A 55 -4.98 -13.11 -9.09
CA ALA A 55 -4.86 -13.96 -10.27
C ALA A 55 -3.71 -14.98 -10.16
N ILE A 56 -2.57 -14.59 -9.59
CA ILE A 56 -1.45 -15.52 -9.35
C ILE A 56 -1.87 -16.66 -8.41
N PHE A 57 -2.55 -16.35 -7.31
CA PHE A 57 -3.01 -17.35 -6.37
C PHE A 57 -4.12 -18.25 -6.94
N GLU A 58 -5.04 -17.70 -7.72
CA GLU A 58 -6.09 -18.45 -8.40
C GLU A 58 -5.54 -19.42 -9.46
N THR A 59 -4.59 -18.96 -10.26
CA THR A 59 -3.98 -19.75 -11.35
C THR A 59 -2.81 -20.61 -10.86
N ARG A 60 -2.32 -20.39 -9.65
CA ARG A 60 -1.09 -20.98 -9.09
C ARG A 60 0.16 -20.73 -9.96
N ASN A 61 0.15 -19.66 -10.73
CA ASN A 61 1.29 -19.27 -11.57
C ASN A 61 2.29 -18.42 -10.78
N PHE A 62 2.96 -19.01 -9.80
CA PHE A 62 3.91 -18.33 -8.92
C PHE A 62 5.19 -17.86 -9.61
N THR A 63 5.40 -18.22 -10.88
CA THR A 63 6.54 -17.71 -11.66
C THR A 63 6.44 -16.22 -11.95
N GLU A 64 5.23 -15.64 -11.93
CA GLU A 64 4.98 -14.22 -12.17
C GLU A 64 5.29 -13.33 -10.93
N ILE A 65 5.53 -13.91 -9.76
CA ILE A 65 5.77 -13.15 -8.52
C ILE A 65 6.96 -12.18 -8.67
N GLY A 66 8.07 -12.64 -9.25
CA GLY A 66 9.26 -11.81 -9.43
C GLY A 66 8.99 -10.54 -10.23
N LYS A 67 8.20 -10.65 -11.31
CA LYS A 67 7.77 -9.51 -12.11
C LYS A 67 6.93 -8.52 -11.32
N ILE A 68 5.96 -9.01 -10.55
CA ILE A 68 5.12 -8.15 -9.70
C ILE A 68 5.97 -7.42 -8.66
N ILE A 69 6.92 -8.09 -8.01
CA ILE A 69 7.82 -7.46 -7.03
C ILE A 69 8.60 -6.31 -7.67
N GLU A 70 9.15 -6.48 -8.87
CA GLU A 70 9.87 -5.43 -9.58
C GLU A 70 8.98 -4.24 -9.93
N GLU A 71 7.81 -4.49 -10.51
CA GLU A 71 6.83 -3.45 -10.86
C GLU A 71 6.37 -2.66 -9.63
N ARG A 72 6.31 -3.29 -8.47
CA ARG A 72 5.81 -2.66 -7.23
C ARG A 72 6.86 -1.86 -6.47
N ARG A 73 8.14 -2.03 -6.76
CA ARG A 73 9.16 -1.10 -6.27
C ARG A 73 8.89 0.32 -6.76
N ASP A 74 8.47 0.47 -8.01
CA ASP A 74 8.10 1.77 -8.58
C ASP A 74 6.86 2.34 -7.88
N PHE A 75 5.90 1.51 -7.51
CA PHE A 75 4.74 1.95 -6.73
C PHE A 75 5.13 2.47 -5.34
N VAL A 76 6.01 1.80 -4.60
CA VAL A 76 6.53 2.28 -3.32
C VAL A 76 7.26 3.62 -3.49
N ASN A 77 8.06 3.77 -4.53
CA ASN A 77 8.72 5.03 -4.87
C ASN A 77 7.71 6.14 -5.15
N HIS A 78 6.67 5.86 -5.93
CA HIS A 78 5.60 6.82 -6.21
C HIS A 78 4.88 7.29 -4.93
N VAL A 79 4.53 6.38 -4.02
CA VAL A 79 3.96 6.76 -2.72
C VAL A 79 4.93 7.63 -1.92
N THR A 80 6.21 7.34 -1.95
CA THR A 80 7.26 8.12 -1.28
C THR A 80 7.34 9.55 -1.85
N GLU A 81 7.30 9.70 -3.17
CA GLU A 81 7.26 11.01 -3.85
C GLU A 81 6.03 11.82 -3.44
N ILE A 82 4.87 11.18 -3.32
CA ILE A 82 3.64 11.81 -2.84
C ILE A 82 3.79 12.30 -1.39
N ILE A 83 4.43 11.51 -0.52
CA ILE A 83 4.74 11.90 0.86
C ILE A 83 5.63 13.15 0.88
N GLU A 84 6.71 13.18 0.09
CA GLU A 84 7.62 14.30 -0.01
C GLU A 84 6.91 15.56 -0.55
N ARG A 85 6.03 15.40 -1.55
CA ARG A 85 5.20 16.48 -2.08
C ARG A 85 4.31 17.08 -0.99
N GLN A 86 3.74 16.26 -0.12
CA GLN A 86 2.92 16.72 0.99
C GLN A 86 3.75 17.47 2.05
N VAL A 87 4.97 17.06 2.33
CA VAL A 87 5.90 17.80 3.21
C VAL A 87 6.13 19.22 2.66
N ASN A 88 6.31 19.35 1.35
CA ASN A 88 6.47 20.66 0.71
C ASN A 88 5.19 21.50 0.77
N ARG A 89 4.02 20.90 0.58
CA ARG A 89 2.72 21.61 0.71
C ARG A 89 2.52 22.20 2.10
N ILE A 90 2.90 21.49 3.18
CA ILE A 90 2.77 21.99 4.55
C ILE A 90 3.62 23.24 4.77
N ARG A 91 4.75 23.35 4.10
CA ARG A 91 5.64 24.52 4.22
C ARG A 91 5.13 25.74 3.47
N THR A 92 4.34 25.56 2.43
CA THR A 92 3.95 26.60 1.47
C THR A 92 2.47 26.95 1.50
N GLU A 93 1.63 26.09 2.05
CA GLU A 93 0.17 26.25 2.05
C GLU A 93 -0.40 26.13 3.45
N GLU A 94 -1.41 26.94 3.74
CA GLU A 94 -2.22 26.76 4.94
C GLU A 94 -3.02 25.46 4.86
N SER A 95 -2.82 24.54 5.81
CA SER A 95 -3.52 23.27 5.86
C SER A 95 -4.11 23.00 7.24
N SER A 96 -5.25 22.30 7.28
CA SER A 96 -5.82 21.82 8.53
C SER A 96 -4.90 20.75 9.14
N PRO A 97 -4.49 20.88 10.43
CA PRO A 97 -3.69 19.86 11.10
C PRO A 97 -4.32 18.48 11.06
N LYS A 98 -5.64 18.39 11.17
CA LYS A 98 -6.37 17.11 11.12
C LYS A 98 -6.36 16.47 9.73
N ASN A 99 -6.50 17.28 8.67
CA ASN A 99 -6.35 16.79 7.30
C ASN A 99 -4.93 16.30 7.02
N THR A 100 -3.94 17.05 7.48
CA THR A 100 -2.53 16.69 7.36
C THR A 100 -2.23 15.36 8.06
N THR A 101 -2.69 15.19 9.29
CA THR A 101 -2.51 13.96 10.06
C THR A 101 -3.18 12.77 9.38
N LEU A 102 -4.42 12.91 8.92
CA LEU A 102 -5.14 11.86 8.20
C LEU A 102 -4.42 11.46 6.91
N TYR A 103 -4.05 12.45 6.11
CA TYR A 103 -3.44 12.24 4.81
C TYR A 103 -2.07 11.55 4.92
N PHE A 104 -1.18 12.05 5.81
CA PHE A 104 0.09 11.39 6.07
C PHE A 104 -0.07 9.99 6.64
N GLY A 105 -0.97 9.81 7.61
CA GLY A 105 -1.25 8.51 8.20
C GLY A 105 -1.67 7.50 7.14
N ASN A 106 -2.57 7.88 6.25
CA ASN A 106 -3.03 7.01 5.16
C ASN A 106 -1.89 6.69 4.16
N LEU A 107 -1.05 7.64 3.81
CA LEU A 107 0.09 7.41 2.91
C LEU A 107 1.12 6.46 3.52
N LEU A 108 1.50 6.68 4.79
CA LEU A 108 2.47 5.85 5.49
C LEU A 108 1.95 4.42 5.67
N GLU A 109 0.70 4.25 6.10
CA GLU A 109 0.08 2.93 6.25
C GLU A 109 -0.11 2.22 4.91
N THR A 110 -0.41 2.95 3.83
CA THR A 110 -0.46 2.36 2.49
C THR A 110 0.91 1.86 2.05
N LYS A 111 1.97 2.62 2.33
CA LYS A 111 3.34 2.18 2.05
C LYS A 111 3.69 0.92 2.85
N ASP A 112 3.35 0.87 4.13
CA ASP A 112 3.59 -0.30 4.97
C ASP A 112 2.78 -1.51 4.50
N LEU A 113 1.53 -1.30 4.08
CA LEU A 113 0.69 -2.32 3.46
C LEU A 113 1.33 -2.93 2.21
N ILE A 114 1.81 -2.09 1.29
CA ILE A 114 2.47 -2.54 0.06
C ILE A 114 3.73 -3.33 0.40
N GLN A 115 4.55 -2.86 1.33
CA GLN A 115 5.77 -3.54 1.75
C GLN A 115 5.48 -4.90 2.40
N ALA A 116 4.45 -4.99 3.25
CA ALA A 116 4.04 -6.25 3.86
C ALA A 116 3.55 -7.26 2.81
N VAL A 117 2.77 -6.81 1.82
CA VAL A 117 2.31 -7.65 0.70
C VAL A 117 3.50 -8.14 -0.13
N MET A 118 4.47 -7.26 -0.45
CA MET A 118 5.68 -7.64 -1.18
C MET A 118 6.50 -8.68 -0.41
N SER A 119 6.68 -8.50 0.89
CA SER A 119 7.41 -9.46 1.74
C SER A 119 6.71 -10.81 1.79
N LEU A 120 5.38 -10.83 1.80
CA LEU A 120 4.61 -12.06 1.71
C LEU A 120 4.83 -12.78 0.37
N LEU A 121 4.83 -12.04 -0.74
CA LEU A 121 5.09 -12.58 -2.07
C LEU A 121 6.50 -13.13 -2.22
N GLU A 122 7.50 -12.42 -1.70
CA GLU A 122 8.90 -12.88 -1.67
C GLU A 122 9.04 -14.21 -0.94
N LEU A 123 8.35 -14.36 0.18
CA LEU A 123 8.31 -15.62 0.93
C LEU A 123 7.68 -16.76 0.12
N TYR A 124 6.58 -16.51 -0.59
CA TYR A 124 5.97 -17.51 -1.48
C TYR A 124 6.88 -17.88 -2.66
N GLN A 125 7.58 -16.92 -3.24
CA GLN A 125 8.55 -17.16 -4.30
C GLN A 125 9.70 -18.07 -3.81
N GLU A 126 10.20 -17.81 -2.61
CA GLU A 126 11.25 -18.63 -1.99
C GLU A 126 10.79 -20.06 -1.76
N PHE A 127 9.57 -20.27 -1.25
CA PHE A 127 8.99 -21.60 -1.10
C PHE A 127 8.87 -22.34 -2.42
N GLU A 128 8.40 -21.69 -3.45
CA GLU A 128 8.24 -22.29 -4.79
C GLU A 128 9.58 -22.71 -5.40
N LEU A 129 10.61 -21.87 -5.26
CA LEU A 129 11.96 -22.19 -5.72
C LEU A 129 12.58 -23.37 -4.97
N ASN A 130 12.33 -23.48 -3.66
CA ASN A 130 12.83 -24.60 -2.85
C ASN A 130 12.12 -25.92 -3.18
N LEU A 131 10.82 -25.90 -3.41
CA LEU A 131 10.06 -27.07 -3.84
C LEU A 131 10.58 -27.61 -5.19
N ARG A 132 10.86 -26.74 -6.15
CA ARG A 132 11.42 -27.16 -7.46
C ARG A 132 12.80 -27.79 -7.35
N LYS A 133 13.64 -27.33 -6.43
CA LYS A 133 14.98 -27.92 -6.20
C LYS A 133 14.92 -29.32 -5.58
N GLN A 134 13.84 -29.64 -4.84
CA GLN A 134 13.66 -30.95 -4.20
C GLN A 134 13.06 -31.99 -5.16
N THR A 135 12.48 -31.55 -6.26
CA THR A 135 11.85 -32.41 -7.29
C THR A 135 12.78 -32.76 -8.46
N LEU A 136 13.99 -32.19 -8.48
CA LEU A 136 15.07 -32.52 -9.42
C LEU A 136 16.12 -33.41 -8.77
#